data_d0e58c19221694f520ce6eee52374797
#
_entry.id   d0e58c19221694f520ce6eee52374797
#
_cell.length_a   1.000
_cell.length_b   1.000
_cell.length_c   1.000
_cell.angle_alpha   90.00
_cell.angle_beta   90.00
_cell.angle_gamma   90.00
#
_symmetry.space_group_name_H-M   'P 1'
#
loop_
_entity.id
_entity.type
_entity.pdbx_description
1 polymer ?
#
loop_
_entity_poly.entity_id
_entity_poly.type
_entity_poly.pdbx_seq_one_letter_code
_entity_poly.pdbx_strand_id
1 'polypeptide(L)'
;AKEEDVLDDKTNTVFVATRHDSHGYYVLKSLEASKNVFVEKPLCLLESELEQIIKAQAKTNKSVMVGFNRRFSPLTTELKKALGNNPMTMLYRVNAGSIPGDNWIQDLEIGGGRVLGEVCHFIDYLTYLNGSLPVKVSASALPDPNKLNDTLNILIQFENGSSGVVAYYANGSKSMTKEYVEVFSAGQSAILKDFKELKIYGKGKPK
;
A
#
# COMPACT_ATOMS: atom_id res chain seq x y z
N ALA A 1 7.18 -21.03 -19.93
CA ALA A 1 5.73 -21.20 -20.06
C ALA A 1 5.18 -20.04 -20.90
N LYS A 2 4.23 -20.33 -21.76
CA LYS A 2 3.52 -19.29 -22.51
C LYS A 2 2.34 -18.79 -21.65
N GLU A 3 1.85 -17.59 -21.90
CA GLU A 3 0.68 -17.01 -21.21
C GLU A 3 -0.52 -17.96 -21.28
N GLU A 4 -0.75 -18.59 -22.44
CA GLU A 4 -1.81 -19.54 -22.69
C GLU A 4 -1.76 -20.77 -21.75
N ASP A 5 -0.54 -21.22 -21.38
CA ASP A 5 -0.34 -22.35 -20.47
C ASP A 5 -0.79 -22.01 -19.02
N VAL A 6 -0.75 -20.72 -18.63
CA VAL A 6 -1.13 -20.26 -17.30
C VAL A 6 -2.65 -20.04 -17.18
N LEU A 7 -3.30 -19.72 -18.30
CA LEU A 7 -4.74 -19.43 -18.37
C LEU A 7 -5.59 -20.65 -18.77
N ASP A 8 -4.99 -21.84 -18.79
CA ASP A 8 -5.68 -23.09 -19.15
C ASP A 8 -6.79 -23.47 -18.16
N ASP A 9 -7.64 -24.42 -18.53
CA ASP A 9 -8.78 -24.87 -17.71
C ASP A 9 -8.39 -25.54 -16.39
N LYS A 10 -7.13 -25.97 -16.24
CA LYS A 10 -6.62 -26.61 -15.02
C LYS A 10 -6.22 -25.59 -13.93
N THR A 11 -5.95 -24.35 -14.34
CA THR A 11 -5.59 -23.27 -13.44
C THR A 11 -6.86 -22.60 -12.90
N ASN A 12 -6.99 -22.43 -11.59
CA ASN A 12 -8.09 -21.70 -10.96
C ASN A 12 -7.70 -20.35 -10.39
N THR A 13 -6.41 -20.12 -10.18
CA THR A 13 -5.86 -18.90 -9.58
C THR A 13 -4.55 -18.52 -10.25
N VAL A 14 -4.40 -17.27 -10.61
CA VAL A 14 -3.18 -16.72 -11.24
C VAL A 14 -2.48 -15.79 -10.24
N PHE A 15 -1.16 -15.94 -10.11
CA PHE A 15 -0.29 -15.03 -9.34
C PHE A 15 0.46 -14.14 -10.30
N VAL A 16 0.20 -12.83 -10.24
CA VAL A 16 0.87 -11.81 -11.04
C VAL A 16 1.95 -11.15 -10.20
N ALA A 17 3.22 -11.38 -10.54
CA ALA A 17 4.40 -10.84 -9.89
C ALA A 17 5.42 -10.34 -10.93
N THR A 18 4.94 -9.68 -11.94
CA THR A 18 5.70 -9.11 -13.05
C THR A 18 6.16 -7.69 -12.73
N ARG A 19 6.59 -6.90 -13.73
CA ARG A 19 6.79 -5.45 -13.56
C ARG A 19 5.43 -4.74 -13.53
N HIS A 20 5.40 -3.56 -12.94
CA HIS A 20 4.17 -2.85 -12.62
C HIS A 20 3.31 -2.52 -13.85
N ASP A 21 3.94 -2.18 -14.98
CA ASP A 21 3.29 -1.88 -16.25
C ASP A 21 2.41 -3.01 -16.80
N SER A 22 2.72 -4.24 -16.44
CA SER A 22 1.99 -5.41 -16.95
C SER A 22 0.95 -5.98 -15.97
N HIS A 23 0.86 -5.45 -14.74
CA HIS A 23 -0.08 -5.96 -13.74
C HIS A 23 -1.52 -5.85 -14.20
N GLY A 24 -1.95 -4.66 -14.65
CA GLY A 24 -3.32 -4.41 -15.12
C GLY A 24 -3.73 -5.36 -16.25
N TYR A 25 -2.84 -5.54 -17.23
CA TYR A 25 -3.06 -6.45 -18.35
C TYR A 25 -3.31 -7.90 -17.89
N TYR A 26 -2.42 -8.46 -17.05
CA TYR A 26 -2.55 -9.85 -16.60
C TYR A 26 -3.74 -10.06 -15.66
N VAL A 27 -4.10 -9.06 -14.85
CA VAL A 27 -5.30 -9.13 -14.02
C VAL A 27 -6.56 -9.20 -14.90
N LEU A 28 -6.67 -8.34 -15.93
CA LEU A 28 -7.78 -8.36 -16.87
C LEU A 28 -7.89 -9.69 -17.61
N LYS A 29 -6.80 -10.18 -18.18
CA LYS A 29 -6.74 -11.48 -18.87
C LYS A 29 -7.16 -12.64 -17.97
N SER A 30 -6.74 -12.62 -16.72
CA SER A 30 -7.11 -13.67 -15.75
C SER A 30 -8.59 -13.63 -15.41
N LEU A 31 -9.19 -12.44 -15.24
CA LEU A 31 -10.62 -12.29 -15.01
C LEU A 31 -11.45 -12.71 -16.21
N GLU A 32 -11.03 -12.36 -17.44
CA GLU A 32 -11.65 -12.80 -18.70
C GLU A 32 -11.65 -14.33 -18.82
N ALA A 33 -10.54 -14.97 -18.39
CA ALA A 33 -10.43 -16.43 -18.32
C ALA A 33 -11.11 -17.05 -17.08
N SER A 34 -11.91 -16.28 -16.34
CA SER A 34 -12.62 -16.74 -15.14
C SER A 34 -11.70 -17.32 -14.05
N LYS A 35 -10.55 -16.71 -13.80
CA LYS A 35 -9.60 -17.09 -12.74
C LYS A 35 -9.66 -16.12 -11.55
N ASN A 36 -9.37 -16.62 -10.36
CA ASN A 36 -9.02 -15.77 -9.23
C ASN A 36 -7.62 -15.18 -9.46
N VAL A 37 -7.37 -14.02 -8.91
CA VAL A 37 -6.09 -13.32 -9.12
C VAL A 37 -5.50 -12.88 -7.80
N PHE A 38 -4.25 -13.23 -7.57
CA PHE A 38 -3.37 -12.51 -6.66
C PHE A 38 -2.41 -11.67 -7.50
N VAL A 39 -2.33 -10.40 -7.22
CA VAL A 39 -1.41 -9.50 -7.92
C VAL A 39 -0.54 -8.74 -6.93
N GLU A 40 0.77 -8.68 -7.19
CA GLU A 40 1.65 -7.79 -6.44
C GLU A 40 1.23 -6.32 -6.62
N LYS A 41 1.54 -5.52 -5.64
CA LYS A 41 1.28 -4.06 -5.70
C LYS A 41 2.26 -3.34 -6.66
N PRO A 42 1.86 -2.26 -7.29
CA PRO A 42 0.50 -1.72 -7.36
C PRO A 42 -0.40 -2.59 -8.26
N LEU A 43 -1.70 -2.51 -8.08
CA LEU A 43 -2.66 -3.26 -8.92
C LEU A 43 -2.50 -2.94 -10.40
N CYS A 44 -2.30 -1.66 -10.72
CA CYS A 44 -2.10 -1.13 -12.07
C CYS A 44 -1.42 0.24 -11.98
N LEU A 45 -1.00 0.81 -13.10
CA LEU A 45 -0.40 2.15 -13.16
C LEU A 45 -1.37 3.24 -13.60
N LEU A 46 -2.38 2.90 -14.39
CA LEU A 46 -3.31 3.85 -14.99
C LEU A 46 -4.72 3.73 -14.39
N GLU A 47 -5.38 4.86 -14.21
CA GLU A 47 -6.77 4.91 -13.74
C GLU A 47 -7.72 4.19 -14.72
N SER A 48 -7.46 4.30 -16.03
CA SER A 48 -8.21 3.59 -17.05
C SER A 48 -8.11 2.06 -16.95
N GLU A 49 -6.97 1.52 -16.50
CA GLU A 49 -6.82 0.10 -16.21
C GLU A 49 -7.62 -0.30 -14.97
N LEU A 50 -7.57 0.52 -13.92
CA LEU A 50 -8.35 0.29 -12.71
C LEU A 50 -9.86 0.22 -13.02
N GLU A 51 -10.38 1.15 -13.82
CA GLU A 51 -11.78 1.13 -14.26
C GLU A 51 -12.14 -0.15 -15.02
N GLN A 52 -11.27 -0.61 -15.91
CA GLN A 52 -11.46 -1.85 -16.66
C GLN A 52 -11.48 -3.07 -15.74
N ILE A 53 -10.54 -3.12 -14.78
CA ILE A 53 -10.47 -4.20 -13.77
C ILE A 53 -11.75 -4.24 -12.93
N ILE A 54 -12.23 -3.10 -12.44
CA ILE A 54 -13.47 -3.01 -11.66
C ILE A 54 -14.66 -3.54 -12.49
N LYS A 55 -14.78 -3.11 -13.75
CA LYS A 55 -15.84 -3.54 -14.67
C LYS A 55 -15.76 -5.05 -14.98
N ALA A 56 -14.55 -5.58 -15.16
CA ALA A 56 -14.33 -6.99 -15.42
C ALA A 56 -14.65 -7.84 -14.18
N GLN A 57 -14.15 -7.44 -13.01
CA GLN A 57 -14.39 -8.12 -11.75
C GLN A 57 -15.89 -8.17 -11.39
N ALA A 58 -16.64 -7.10 -11.62
CA ALA A 58 -18.08 -7.04 -11.37
C ALA A 58 -18.91 -8.00 -12.26
N LYS A 59 -18.35 -8.45 -13.40
CA LYS A 59 -18.99 -9.42 -14.30
C LYS A 59 -18.71 -10.87 -13.94
N THR A 60 -17.85 -11.10 -12.97
CA THR A 60 -17.42 -12.45 -12.54
C THR A 60 -17.68 -12.63 -11.06
N ASN A 61 -17.69 -13.90 -10.59
CA ASN A 61 -17.67 -14.23 -9.17
C ASN A 61 -16.24 -14.49 -8.66
N LYS A 62 -15.22 -14.03 -9.40
CA LYS A 62 -13.82 -14.23 -9.08
C LYS A 62 -13.26 -13.12 -8.20
N SER A 63 -12.30 -13.48 -7.38
CA SER A 63 -11.65 -12.54 -6.45
C SER A 63 -10.37 -11.98 -7.06
N VAL A 64 -10.13 -10.70 -6.81
CA VAL A 64 -8.82 -10.06 -7.02
C VAL A 64 -8.28 -9.66 -5.67
N MET A 65 -7.09 -10.15 -5.33
CA MET A 65 -6.36 -9.78 -4.12
C MET A 65 -5.07 -9.08 -4.48
N VAL A 66 -4.90 -7.85 -3.98
CA VAL A 66 -3.65 -7.09 -4.13
C VAL A 66 -2.71 -7.40 -2.96
N GLY A 67 -1.42 -7.57 -3.25
CA GLY A 67 -0.37 -7.98 -2.31
C GLY A 67 0.02 -6.94 -1.25
N PHE A 68 -0.94 -6.33 -0.58
CA PHE A 68 -0.70 -5.41 0.53
C PHE A 68 -0.34 -6.16 1.82
N ASN A 69 0.87 -6.68 1.87
CA ASN A 69 1.35 -7.63 2.89
C ASN A 69 1.42 -7.08 4.32
N ARG A 70 1.56 -5.76 4.52
CA ARG A 70 1.67 -5.14 5.84
C ARG A 70 0.44 -5.35 6.73
N ARG A 71 -0.73 -5.51 6.13
CA ARG A 71 -1.98 -5.87 6.83
C ARG A 71 -1.86 -7.16 7.63
N PHE A 72 -1.06 -8.12 7.12
CA PHE A 72 -0.96 -9.47 7.65
C PHE A 72 0.20 -9.66 8.63
N SER A 73 0.93 -8.59 8.97
CA SER A 73 1.93 -8.65 10.03
C SER A 73 1.28 -9.01 11.38
N PRO A 74 1.85 -9.96 12.15
CA PRO A 74 1.34 -10.28 13.49
C PRO A 74 1.22 -9.06 14.40
N LEU A 75 2.20 -8.16 14.36
CA LEU A 75 2.18 -6.93 15.16
C LEU A 75 1.10 -5.94 14.69
N THR A 76 0.70 -5.95 13.41
CA THR A 76 -0.45 -5.17 12.93
C THR A 76 -1.75 -5.68 13.54
N THR A 77 -1.91 -6.99 13.63
CA THR A 77 -3.08 -7.61 14.26
C THR A 77 -3.19 -7.26 15.75
N GLU A 78 -2.07 -7.30 16.47
CA GLU A 78 -1.98 -6.86 17.86
C GLU A 78 -2.32 -5.38 18.03
N LEU A 79 -1.73 -4.52 17.19
CA LEU A 79 -1.97 -3.09 17.18
C LEU A 79 -3.46 -2.77 16.98
N LYS A 80 -4.07 -3.34 15.95
CA LYS A 80 -5.49 -3.13 15.64
C LYS A 80 -6.39 -3.61 16.76
N LYS A 81 -6.09 -4.75 17.37
CA LYS A 81 -6.84 -5.28 18.53
C LYS A 81 -6.74 -4.37 19.76
N ALA A 82 -5.57 -3.79 20.00
CA ALA A 82 -5.35 -2.92 21.16
C ALA A 82 -6.09 -1.59 21.05
N LEU A 83 -6.09 -0.97 19.88
CA LEU A 83 -6.68 0.37 19.65
C LEU A 83 -8.20 0.32 19.38
N GLY A 84 -8.74 -0.83 18.97
CA GLY A 84 -10.15 -0.99 18.65
C GLY A 84 -10.58 -0.20 17.41
N ASN A 85 -11.86 0.21 17.38
CA ASN A 85 -12.49 0.84 16.19
C ASN A 85 -12.77 2.35 16.38
N ASN A 86 -12.18 3.00 17.39
CA ASN A 86 -12.35 4.44 17.58
C ASN A 86 -11.62 5.22 16.49
N PRO A 87 -12.04 6.46 16.18
CA PRO A 87 -11.27 7.34 15.31
C PRO A 87 -9.83 7.49 15.79
N MET A 88 -8.89 7.54 14.83
CA MET A 88 -7.45 7.52 15.09
C MET A 88 -6.77 8.71 14.44
N THR A 89 -5.71 9.19 15.07
CA THR A 89 -4.70 10.03 14.43
C THR A 89 -3.46 9.18 14.20
N MET A 90 -2.96 9.14 12.97
CA MET A 90 -1.90 8.23 12.55
C MET A 90 -0.76 8.95 11.85
N LEU A 91 0.47 8.58 12.14
CA LEU A 91 1.65 9.00 11.42
C LEU A 91 2.39 7.75 10.91
N TYR A 92 2.62 7.68 9.61
CA TYR A 92 3.45 6.66 9.00
C TYR A 92 4.65 7.31 8.32
N ARG A 93 5.81 7.30 8.96
CA ARG A 93 7.05 7.77 8.39
C ARG A 93 7.80 6.61 7.73
N VAL A 94 8.21 6.83 6.48
CA VAL A 94 9.01 5.90 5.69
C VAL A 94 10.30 6.58 5.26
N ASN A 95 11.41 6.11 5.79
CA ASN A 95 12.75 6.47 5.34
C ASN A 95 13.16 5.49 4.23
N ALA A 96 12.74 5.76 3.01
CA ALA A 96 12.96 4.87 1.88
C ALA A 96 14.42 4.90 1.38
N GLY A 97 15.10 6.05 1.56
CA GLY A 97 16.43 6.29 1.02
C GLY A 97 16.46 6.36 -0.50
N SER A 98 17.54 6.85 -1.05
CA SER A 98 17.71 6.97 -2.50
C SER A 98 17.90 5.60 -3.18
N ILE A 99 17.46 5.50 -4.44
CA ILE A 99 17.75 4.39 -5.35
C ILE A 99 18.41 4.96 -6.61
N PRO A 100 19.16 4.16 -7.39
CA PRO A 100 19.77 4.60 -8.64
C PRO A 100 18.73 5.17 -9.61
N GLY A 101 19.10 6.20 -10.39
CA GLY A 101 18.18 6.87 -11.31
C GLY A 101 17.72 5.99 -12.48
N ASP A 102 18.52 4.99 -12.82
CA ASP A 102 18.24 3.97 -13.86
C ASP A 102 17.43 2.77 -13.32
N ASN A 103 17.03 2.78 -12.08
CA ASN A 103 16.18 1.73 -11.53
C ASN A 103 14.79 1.78 -12.21
N TRP A 104 14.33 0.65 -12.73
CA TRP A 104 13.08 0.53 -13.47
C TRP A 104 11.83 1.06 -12.71
N ILE A 105 11.87 1.08 -11.36
CA ILE A 105 10.78 1.65 -10.54
C ILE A 105 10.64 3.16 -10.77
N GLN A 106 11.73 3.86 -11.12
CA GLN A 106 11.72 5.31 -11.38
C GLN A 106 11.24 5.65 -12.79
N ASP A 107 11.24 4.70 -13.71
CA ASP A 107 10.62 4.84 -15.02
C ASP A 107 9.11 4.94 -14.86
N LEU A 108 8.52 6.04 -15.31
CA LEU A 108 7.08 6.30 -15.10
C LEU A 108 6.18 5.37 -15.94
N GLU A 109 6.68 4.84 -17.06
CA GLU A 109 5.92 3.93 -17.92
C GLU A 109 5.99 2.48 -17.42
N ILE A 110 7.13 2.07 -16.86
CA ILE A 110 7.37 0.69 -16.43
C ILE A 110 7.05 0.50 -14.94
N GLY A 111 7.58 1.38 -14.09
CA GLY A 111 7.48 1.32 -12.64
C GLY A 111 6.41 2.20 -12.04
N GLY A 112 5.99 3.24 -12.76
CA GLY A 112 5.02 4.24 -12.29
C GLY A 112 5.59 5.20 -11.24
N GLY A 113 6.91 5.14 -10.96
CA GLY A 113 7.56 5.88 -9.90
C GLY A 113 7.25 5.33 -8.50
N ARG A 114 7.95 5.88 -7.50
CA ARG A 114 7.88 5.37 -6.13
C ARG A 114 6.58 5.71 -5.42
N VAL A 115 5.86 6.75 -5.84
CA VAL A 115 4.56 7.08 -5.25
C VAL A 115 3.55 5.98 -5.55
N LEU A 116 3.36 5.60 -6.80
CA LEU A 116 2.48 4.47 -7.15
C LEU A 116 3.07 3.14 -6.68
N GLY A 117 4.36 2.90 -6.95
CA GLY A 117 5.00 1.64 -6.68
C GLY A 117 5.21 1.30 -5.20
N GLU A 118 5.34 2.30 -4.31
CA GLU A 118 5.63 2.05 -2.89
C GLU A 118 4.62 2.72 -1.95
N VAL A 119 4.22 3.98 -2.17
CA VAL A 119 3.40 4.73 -1.20
C VAL A 119 1.99 4.14 -1.08
N CYS A 120 1.49 3.45 -2.10
CA CYS A 120 0.24 2.70 -2.05
C CYS A 120 0.17 1.73 -0.86
N HIS A 121 1.29 1.10 -0.46
CA HIS A 121 1.36 0.25 0.73
C HIS A 121 0.98 0.97 2.02
N PHE A 122 1.41 2.22 2.17
CA PHE A 122 1.27 2.96 3.42
C PHE A 122 -0.11 3.58 3.51
N ILE A 123 -0.67 4.02 2.39
CA ILE A 123 -2.08 4.45 2.29
C ILE A 123 -3.00 3.28 2.61
N ASP A 124 -2.74 2.12 2.01
CA ASP A 124 -3.47 0.88 2.28
C ASP A 124 -3.41 0.49 3.77
N TYR A 125 -2.23 0.56 4.37
CA TYR A 125 -2.04 0.23 5.77
C TYR A 125 -2.85 1.13 6.70
N LEU A 126 -2.82 2.45 6.50
CA LEU A 126 -3.62 3.38 7.30
C LEU A 126 -5.12 3.16 7.11
N THR A 127 -5.56 2.90 5.87
CA THR A 127 -6.95 2.54 5.55
C THR A 127 -7.38 1.26 6.27
N TYR A 128 -6.57 0.22 6.22
CA TYR A 128 -6.82 -1.04 6.92
C TYR A 128 -6.88 -0.88 8.44
N LEU A 129 -5.95 -0.10 9.00
CA LEU A 129 -5.82 0.05 10.44
C LEU A 129 -7.04 0.73 11.04
N ASN A 130 -7.50 1.84 10.44
CA ASN A 130 -8.67 2.57 10.92
C ASN A 130 -10.01 2.00 10.43
N GLY A 131 -10.00 1.11 9.42
CA GLY A 131 -11.20 0.44 8.90
C GLY A 131 -12.16 1.35 8.13
N SER A 132 -11.69 2.47 7.59
CA SER A 132 -12.52 3.46 6.90
C SER A 132 -11.83 3.96 5.62
N LEU A 133 -12.61 4.40 4.63
CA LEU A 133 -12.09 4.86 3.35
C LEU A 133 -11.57 6.31 3.41
N PRO A 134 -10.53 6.66 2.64
CA PRO A 134 -10.09 8.04 2.44
C PRO A 134 -11.17 8.87 1.75
N VAL A 135 -11.41 10.10 2.27
CA VAL A 135 -12.39 11.05 1.67
C VAL A 135 -11.75 12.38 1.27
N LYS A 136 -10.56 12.68 1.79
CA LYS A 136 -9.82 13.89 1.41
C LYS A 136 -8.33 13.64 1.51
N VAL A 137 -7.59 14.17 0.55
CA VAL A 137 -6.13 14.11 0.50
C VAL A 137 -5.52 15.48 0.21
N SER A 138 -4.39 15.77 0.85
CA SER A 138 -3.52 16.90 0.54
C SER A 138 -2.07 16.43 0.58
N ALA A 139 -1.25 16.88 -0.36
CA ALA A 139 0.14 16.48 -0.42
C ALA A 139 1.08 17.66 -0.70
N SER A 140 2.30 17.55 -0.19
CA SER A 140 3.39 18.49 -0.46
C SER A 140 4.67 17.70 -0.67
N ALA A 141 5.34 17.91 -1.80
CA ALA A 141 6.60 17.27 -2.14
C ALA A 141 7.76 18.25 -2.06
N LEU A 142 8.94 17.73 -1.74
CA LEU A 142 10.18 18.48 -1.89
C LEU A 142 10.47 18.69 -3.38
N PRO A 143 10.90 19.88 -3.82
CA PRO A 143 11.29 20.10 -5.20
C PRO A 143 12.35 19.10 -5.67
N ASP A 144 12.13 18.49 -6.82
CA ASP A 144 13.01 17.50 -7.40
C ASP A 144 13.26 17.83 -8.88
N PRO A 145 14.53 18.04 -9.30
CA PRO A 145 14.88 18.31 -10.69
C PRO A 145 14.43 17.24 -11.66
N ASN A 146 14.36 15.99 -11.22
CA ASN A 146 13.94 14.85 -12.03
C ASN A 146 12.41 14.63 -12.03
N LYS A 147 11.66 15.47 -11.30
CA LYS A 147 10.20 15.41 -11.19
C LYS A 147 9.64 14.07 -10.68
N LEU A 148 10.44 13.31 -9.95
CA LEU A 148 10.03 12.02 -9.37
C LEU A 148 9.08 12.18 -8.18
N ASN A 149 9.14 13.35 -7.50
CA ASN A 149 8.30 13.72 -6.34
C ASN A 149 8.27 12.65 -5.25
N ASP A 150 9.39 11.95 -5.05
CA ASP A 150 9.50 10.79 -4.16
C ASP A 150 9.92 11.13 -2.72
N THR A 151 9.89 12.41 -2.37
CA THR A 151 10.09 12.91 -0.99
C THR A 151 8.93 13.84 -0.67
N LEU A 152 7.94 13.31 0.07
CA LEU A 152 6.67 14.02 0.24
C LEU A 152 5.96 13.66 1.55
N ASN A 153 5.06 14.57 1.96
CA ASN A 153 4.08 14.34 3.01
C ASN A 153 2.68 14.29 2.38
N ILE A 154 1.88 13.32 2.78
CA ILE A 154 0.50 13.15 2.36
C ILE A 154 -0.37 13.17 3.62
N LEU A 155 -1.30 14.11 3.71
CA LEU A 155 -2.32 14.16 4.74
C LEU A 155 -3.62 13.55 4.18
N ILE A 156 -4.19 12.60 4.93
CA ILE A 156 -5.39 11.87 4.55
C ILE A 156 -6.45 12.05 5.64
N GLN A 157 -7.68 12.35 5.25
CA GLN A 157 -8.86 12.29 6.11
C GLN A 157 -9.72 11.10 5.70
N PHE A 158 -10.27 10.41 6.69
CA PHE A 158 -11.10 9.22 6.50
C PHE A 158 -12.55 9.50 6.90
N GLU A 159 -13.48 8.73 6.34
CA GLU A 159 -14.94 8.86 6.52
C GLU A 159 -15.36 8.84 8.00
N ASN A 160 -14.73 7.99 8.82
CA ASN A 160 -15.01 7.84 10.25
C ASN A 160 -14.41 8.95 11.13
N GLY A 161 -13.86 10.02 10.54
CA GLY A 161 -13.22 11.13 11.26
C GLY A 161 -11.74 10.88 11.62
N SER A 162 -11.18 9.73 11.31
CA SER A 162 -9.74 9.49 11.46
C SER A 162 -8.92 10.36 10.52
N SER A 163 -7.66 10.63 10.89
CA SER A 163 -6.69 11.30 10.03
C SER A 163 -5.36 10.58 10.05
N GLY A 164 -4.63 10.63 8.94
CA GLY A 164 -3.33 10.03 8.81
C GLY A 164 -2.37 10.86 7.99
N VAL A 165 -1.09 10.78 8.34
CA VAL A 165 0.00 11.34 7.54
C VAL A 165 0.87 10.19 7.06
N VAL A 166 1.12 10.13 5.76
CA VAL A 166 2.20 9.33 5.17
C VAL A 166 3.35 10.27 4.84
N ALA A 167 4.46 10.12 5.56
CA ALA A 167 5.68 10.88 5.39
C ALA A 167 6.71 9.99 4.68
N TYR A 168 6.80 10.08 3.36
CA TYR A 168 7.68 9.24 2.53
C TYR A 168 8.91 10.04 2.08
N TYR A 169 10.11 9.57 2.45
CA TYR A 169 11.35 10.28 2.25
C TYR A 169 12.39 9.42 1.53
N ALA A 170 12.64 9.75 0.26
CA ALA A 170 13.67 9.11 -0.56
C ALA A 170 15.08 9.68 -0.32
N ASN A 171 15.19 10.84 0.34
CA ASN A 171 16.43 11.55 0.57
C ASN A 171 17.12 11.21 1.93
N GLY A 172 16.54 10.32 2.72
CA GLY A 172 17.07 9.96 4.03
C GLY A 172 18.22 8.95 3.98
N SER A 173 19.01 8.87 5.07
CA SER A 173 20.06 7.88 5.23
C SER A 173 19.48 6.49 5.50
N LYS A 174 19.93 5.48 4.77
CA LYS A 174 19.55 4.07 4.98
C LYS A 174 20.03 3.47 6.30
N SER A 175 20.87 4.17 7.06
CA SER A 175 21.28 3.75 8.42
C SER A 175 20.18 3.96 9.47
N MET A 176 19.17 4.79 9.16
CA MET A 176 17.98 4.97 10.00
C MET A 176 16.93 3.89 9.66
N THR A 177 16.16 3.45 10.67
CA THR A 177 15.02 2.52 10.47
C THR A 177 14.10 2.96 9.34
N LYS A 178 13.67 2.00 8.50
CA LYS A 178 12.88 2.31 7.31
C LYS A 178 11.46 2.75 7.66
N GLU A 179 10.75 1.98 8.49
CA GLU A 179 9.32 2.18 8.72
C GLU A 179 9.04 2.48 10.20
N TYR A 180 8.26 3.51 10.44
CA TYR A 180 7.89 3.96 11.77
C TYR A 180 6.44 4.46 11.78
N VAL A 181 5.61 3.82 12.59
CA VAL A 181 4.19 4.14 12.69
C VAL A 181 3.86 4.58 14.10
N GLU A 182 3.16 5.69 14.24
CA GLU A 182 2.54 6.14 15.49
C GLU A 182 1.03 6.23 15.33
N VAL A 183 0.31 5.76 16.31
CA VAL A 183 -1.15 5.82 16.33
C VAL A 183 -1.64 6.30 17.69
N PHE A 184 -2.61 7.20 17.66
CA PHE A 184 -3.26 7.77 18.84
C PHE A 184 -4.77 7.58 18.73
N SER A 185 -5.40 6.96 19.74
CA SER A 185 -6.84 6.68 19.73
C SER A 185 -7.37 6.51 21.16
N ALA A 186 -8.45 7.20 21.52
CA ALA A 186 -9.19 7.02 22.77
C ALA A 186 -8.33 6.93 24.04
N GLY A 187 -7.30 7.78 24.15
CA GLY A 187 -6.38 7.81 25.30
C GLY A 187 -5.31 6.71 25.29
N GLN A 188 -5.20 5.97 24.22
CA GLN A 188 -4.13 5.01 23.96
C GLN A 188 -3.20 5.54 22.86
N SER A 189 -1.96 5.11 22.88
CA SER A 189 -0.98 5.38 21.84
C SER A 189 -0.19 4.12 21.53
N ALA A 190 0.27 3.99 20.32
CA ALA A 190 1.13 2.88 19.93
C ALA A 190 2.23 3.32 18.98
N ILE A 191 3.37 2.64 19.06
CA ILE A 191 4.52 2.82 18.18
C ILE A 191 4.88 1.45 17.60
N LEU A 192 4.93 1.38 16.25
CA LEU A 192 5.38 0.20 15.53
C LEU A 192 6.62 0.56 14.70
N LYS A 193 7.72 -0.17 14.90
CA LYS A 193 9.00 0.05 14.20
C LYS A 193 9.34 -1.15 13.33
N ASP A 194 9.53 -0.92 12.03
CA ASP A 194 9.95 -1.91 11.01
C ASP A 194 9.18 -3.24 11.08
N PHE A 195 7.96 -3.26 11.63
CA PHE A 195 7.18 -4.47 11.90
C PHE A 195 7.92 -5.51 12.78
N LYS A 196 8.88 -5.05 13.60
CA LYS A 196 9.72 -5.88 14.49
C LYS A 196 9.50 -5.55 15.96
N GLU A 197 9.12 -4.32 16.27
CA GLU A 197 8.89 -3.84 17.64
C GLU A 197 7.55 -3.10 17.70
N LEU A 198 6.68 -3.49 18.63
CA LEU A 198 5.43 -2.80 18.93
C LEU A 198 5.44 -2.39 20.40
N LYS A 199 5.15 -1.11 20.68
CA LYS A 199 4.92 -0.58 22.03
C LYS A 199 3.53 0.03 22.10
N ILE A 200 2.76 -0.35 23.11
CA ILE A 200 1.41 0.17 23.35
C ILE A 200 1.42 0.89 24.69
N TYR A 201 0.88 2.11 24.70
CA TYR A 201 0.74 2.97 25.86
C TYR A 201 -0.75 3.22 26.13
N GLY A 202 -1.19 3.17 27.40
CA GLY A 202 -2.58 3.38 27.79
C GLY A 202 -2.77 3.20 29.28
N LYS A 203 -3.98 2.81 29.72
CA LYS A 203 -4.23 2.53 31.12
C LYS A 203 -3.42 1.30 31.58
N GLY A 204 -2.32 1.53 32.31
CA GLY A 204 -1.43 0.50 32.83
C GLY A 204 0.03 0.74 32.44
N LYS A 205 0.92 -0.21 32.79
CA LYS A 205 2.32 -0.15 32.35
C LYS A 205 2.41 -0.40 30.84
N PRO A 206 3.34 0.23 30.12
CA PRO A 206 3.60 -0.10 28.72
C PRO A 206 3.86 -1.60 28.53
N LYS A 207 3.24 -2.18 27.57
CA LYS A 207 3.45 -3.58 27.14
C LYS A 207 4.38 -3.61 25.94
#